data_77a67d6239af200b7313d7d968fd7b46
#
_entry.id   77a67d6239af200b7313d7d968fd7b46
#
_cell.length_a   1.000
_cell.length_b   1.000
_cell.length_c   1.000
_cell.angle_alpha   90.00
_cell.angle_beta   90.00
_cell.angle_gamma   90.00
#
_symmetry.space_group_name_H-M   'P 1'
#
loop_
_entity.id
_entity.type
_entity.pdbx_description
1 polymer ?
#
loop_
_entity_poly.entity_id
_entity_poly.type
_entity_poly.pdbx_seq_one_letter_code
_entity_poly.pdbx_strand_id
1 'polypeptide(L)'
;MVGALFRTGQVLLVHRSPDRAAYPDVWDLPGGHREPGESELDALARELHEELKVRIVAGSTSHLCRLDAGRGPDRVRLSAWLVSDWRHEPTNAAPEEHDEIRWFPVAELPPLAHGLLGIALMDAIGTHLA
;
A
#
# COMPACT_ATOMS: atom_id res chain seq x y z
N MET A 1 -7.18 -1.05 -4.45
CA MET A 1 -6.75 -1.49 -3.11
C MET A 1 -5.24 -1.32 -2.95
N VAL A 2 -4.82 -1.14 -1.72
CA VAL A 2 -3.41 -1.00 -1.38
C VAL A 2 -3.07 -1.93 -0.22
N GLY A 3 -1.78 -2.27 -0.09
CA GLY A 3 -1.31 -3.16 0.95
C GLY A 3 -0.14 -2.56 1.72
N ALA A 4 -0.20 -2.65 3.04
CA ALA A 4 0.85 -2.22 3.93
C ALA A 4 1.64 -3.45 4.39
N LEU A 5 2.81 -3.69 3.79
CA LEU A 5 3.74 -4.69 4.27
C LEU A 5 4.32 -4.17 5.59
N PHE A 6 4.08 -4.90 6.66
CA PHE A 6 4.50 -4.51 8.00
C PHE A 6 5.52 -5.50 8.55
N ARG A 7 6.66 -4.95 9.00
CA ARG A 7 7.75 -5.76 9.57
C ARG A 7 8.51 -4.94 10.61
N THR A 8 8.59 -5.43 11.83
CA THR A 8 9.42 -4.86 12.90
C THR A 8 9.17 -3.36 13.13
N GLY A 9 7.89 -2.97 13.20
CA GLY A 9 7.52 -1.57 13.43
C GLY A 9 7.64 -0.66 12.21
N GLN A 10 7.93 -1.22 11.03
CA GLN A 10 8.10 -0.46 9.79
C GLN A 10 7.12 -0.88 8.73
N VAL A 11 6.75 0.05 7.88
CA VAL A 11 5.85 -0.14 6.73
C VAL A 11 6.59 0.23 5.46
N LEU A 12 6.42 -0.59 4.41
CA LEU A 12 7.02 -0.31 3.12
C LEU A 12 6.14 0.67 2.34
N LEU A 13 6.74 1.77 1.94
CA LEU A 13 6.11 2.76 1.07
C LEU A 13 6.81 2.81 -0.28
N VAL A 14 6.06 3.22 -1.29
CA VAL A 14 6.56 3.48 -2.63
C VAL A 14 6.48 4.98 -2.89
N HIS A 15 7.48 5.55 -3.54
CA HIS A 15 7.46 6.96 -3.93
C HIS A 15 6.95 7.06 -5.37
N ARG A 16 5.81 7.72 -5.55
CA ARG A 16 5.18 7.85 -6.85
C ARG A 16 6.03 8.76 -7.72
N SER A 17 6.30 8.30 -8.95
CA SER A 17 7.12 9.04 -9.91
C SER A 17 6.53 10.44 -10.15
N PRO A 18 7.40 11.48 -10.32
CA PRO A 18 6.93 12.82 -10.68
C PRO A 18 6.15 12.88 -12.00
N ASP A 19 6.33 11.87 -12.86
CA ASP A 19 5.66 11.80 -14.16
C ASP A 19 4.24 11.23 -14.09
N ARG A 20 3.81 10.75 -12.91
CA ARG A 20 2.47 10.20 -12.75
C ARG A 20 1.41 11.29 -12.87
N ALA A 21 0.30 10.98 -13.58
CA ALA A 21 -0.81 11.92 -13.78
C ALA A 21 -1.55 12.18 -12.46
N ALA A 22 -1.71 11.17 -11.62
CA ALA A 22 -2.39 11.29 -10.33
C ALA A 22 -1.38 11.19 -9.20
N TYR A 23 -1.46 12.13 -8.26
CA TYR A 23 -0.62 12.17 -7.05
C TYR A 23 0.87 11.98 -7.36
N PRO A 24 1.47 12.84 -8.21
CA PRO A 24 2.89 12.73 -8.51
C PRO A 24 3.75 13.13 -7.32
N ASP A 25 4.95 12.55 -7.24
CA ASP A 25 6.01 12.97 -6.31
C ASP A 25 5.59 12.89 -4.82
N VAL A 26 4.82 11.86 -4.45
CA VAL A 26 4.40 11.62 -3.06
C VAL A 26 4.60 10.16 -2.70
N TRP A 27 4.73 9.90 -1.40
CA TRP A 27 4.77 8.55 -0.86
C TRP A 27 3.37 7.96 -0.77
N ASP A 28 3.27 6.65 -0.93
CA ASP A 28 2.00 5.95 -0.87
C ASP A 28 2.22 4.48 -0.53
N LEU A 29 1.13 3.76 -0.23
CA LEU A 29 1.15 2.31 -0.14
C LEU A 29 1.13 1.71 -1.55
N PRO A 30 1.84 0.59 -1.78
CA PRO A 30 1.76 -0.11 -3.06
C PRO A 30 0.39 -0.73 -3.27
N GLY A 31 -0.02 -0.87 -4.51
CA GLY A 31 -1.28 -1.46 -4.89
C GLY A 31 -1.77 -0.98 -6.23
N GLY A 32 -3.04 -1.21 -6.53
CA GLY A 32 -3.63 -0.82 -7.80
C GLY A 32 -5.11 -1.14 -7.87
N HIS A 33 -5.59 -1.34 -9.08
CA HIS A 33 -7.01 -1.57 -9.35
C HIS A 33 -7.32 -3.05 -9.50
N ARG A 34 -8.51 -3.43 -9.05
CA ARG A 34 -9.03 -4.77 -9.23
C ARG A 34 -9.46 -4.96 -10.69
N GLU A 35 -9.08 -6.08 -11.28
CA GLU A 35 -9.54 -6.46 -12.61
C GLU A 35 -10.88 -7.21 -12.51
N PRO A 36 -11.68 -7.24 -13.61
CA PRO A 36 -12.94 -7.98 -13.61
C PRO A 36 -12.74 -9.44 -13.21
N GLY A 37 -13.57 -9.92 -12.29
CA GLY A 37 -13.52 -11.30 -11.82
C GLY A 37 -12.55 -11.58 -10.68
N GLU A 38 -11.68 -10.62 -10.33
CA GLU A 38 -10.76 -10.78 -9.21
C GLU A 38 -11.45 -10.42 -7.89
N SER A 39 -11.13 -11.18 -6.84
CA SER A 39 -11.39 -10.71 -5.48
C SER A 39 -10.41 -9.60 -5.13
N GLU A 40 -10.72 -8.84 -4.09
CA GLU A 40 -9.83 -7.78 -3.64
C GLU A 40 -8.45 -8.29 -3.21
N LEU A 41 -8.41 -9.44 -2.50
CA LEU A 41 -7.14 -10.04 -2.07
C LEU A 41 -6.36 -10.65 -3.23
N ASP A 42 -7.03 -11.22 -4.23
CA ASP A 42 -6.34 -11.73 -5.43
C ASP A 42 -5.70 -10.58 -6.21
N ALA A 43 -6.42 -9.47 -6.32
CA ALA A 43 -5.91 -8.27 -6.98
C ALA A 43 -4.72 -7.69 -6.21
N LEU A 44 -4.81 -7.64 -4.89
CA LEU A 44 -3.71 -7.16 -4.05
C LEU A 44 -2.47 -8.04 -4.22
N ALA A 45 -2.64 -9.37 -4.19
CA ALA A 45 -1.54 -10.30 -4.38
C ALA A 45 -0.87 -10.11 -5.74
N ARG A 46 -1.66 -9.93 -6.79
CA ARG A 46 -1.15 -9.68 -8.14
C ARG A 46 -0.39 -8.37 -8.22
N GLU A 47 -0.96 -7.28 -7.70
CA GLU A 47 -0.34 -5.95 -7.73
C GLU A 47 0.98 -5.93 -6.96
N LEU A 48 1.02 -6.49 -5.75
CA LEU A 48 2.25 -6.52 -4.96
C LEU A 48 3.32 -7.39 -5.61
N HIS A 49 2.93 -8.47 -6.29
CA HIS A 49 3.87 -9.28 -7.04
C HIS A 49 4.42 -8.52 -8.26
N GLU A 50 3.57 -7.79 -8.98
CA GLU A 50 4.00 -6.98 -10.13
C GLU A 50 4.95 -5.85 -9.71
N GLU A 51 4.61 -5.15 -8.64
CA GLU A 51 5.33 -3.94 -8.23
C GLU A 51 6.57 -4.22 -7.38
N LEU A 52 6.55 -5.26 -6.55
CA LEU A 52 7.58 -5.51 -5.55
C LEU A 52 8.21 -6.91 -5.62
N LYS A 53 7.67 -7.80 -6.44
CA LYS A 53 8.08 -9.22 -6.55
C LYS A 53 7.94 -10.01 -5.25
N VAL A 54 7.00 -9.63 -4.39
CA VAL A 54 6.68 -10.37 -3.18
C VAL A 54 5.46 -11.25 -3.40
N ARG A 55 5.36 -12.35 -2.64
CA ARG A 55 4.20 -13.23 -2.62
C ARG A 55 3.59 -13.17 -1.22
N ILE A 56 2.35 -12.71 -1.14
CA ILE A 56 1.61 -12.66 0.12
C ILE A 56 1.37 -14.09 0.61
N VAL A 57 1.67 -14.35 1.88
CA VAL A 57 1.34 -15.65 2.50
C VAL A 57 -0.14 -15.66 2.83
N ALA A 58 -0.84 -16.73 2.44
CA ALA A 58 -2.27 -16.88 2.71
C ALA A 58 -2.53 -16.80 4.22
N GLY A 59 -3.57 -16.05 4.60
CA GLY A 59 -3.93 -15.87 6.00
C GLY A 59 -3.16 -14.78 6.75
N SER A 60 -2.22 -14.10 6.09
CA SER A 60 -1.41 -13.06 6.72
C SER A 60 -1.97 -11.65 6.51
N THR A 61 -3.15 -11.53 5.91
CA THR A 61 -3.77 -10.23 5.63
C THR A 61 -4.90 -9.93 6.60
N SER A 62 -5.01 -8.66 6.98
CA SER A 62 -6.16 -8.16 7.73
C SER A 62 -6.62 -6.84 7.14
N HIS A 63 -7.94 -6.64 7.07
CA HIS A 63 -8.50 -5.42 6.50
C HIS A 63 -8.22 -4.25 7.43
N LEU A 64 -7.66 -3.18 6.87
CA LEU A 64 -7.29 -1.99 7.62
C LEU A 64 -8.41 -0.95 7.61
N CYS A 65 -8.83 -0.51 6.43
CA CYS A 65 -9.88 0.50 6.29
C CYS A 65 -10.39 0.60 4.85
N ARG A 66 -11.54 1.27 4.70
CA ARG A 66 -12.05 1.71 3.41
C ARG A 66 -12.26 3.21 3.46
N LEU A 67 -11.79 3.89 2.42
CA LEU A 67 -11.89 5.34 2.29
C LEU A 67 -12.48 5.69 0.92
N ASP A 68 -13.27 6.75 0.88
CA ASP A 68 -13.63 7.38 -0.38
C ASP A 68 -12.62 8.48 -0.67
N ALA A 69 -11.98 8.41 -1.84
CA ALA A 69 -10.94 9.33 -2.25
C ALA A 69 -11.28 9.96 -3.59
N GLY A 70 -10.85 11.22 -3.79
CA GLY A 70 -11.13 11.96 -5.00
C GLY A 70 -12.47 12.67 -4.96
N ARG A 71 -12.83 13.33 -6.06
CA ARG A 71 -14.08 14.09 -6.19
C ARG A 71 -14.70 13.87 -7.56
N GLY A 72 -16.04 13.89 -7.62
CA GLY A 72 -16.78 13.77 -8.86
C GLY A 72 -16.47 12.48 -9.61
N PRO A 73 -16.21 12.55 -10.94
CA PRO A 73 -15.94 11.35 -11.73
C PRO A 73 -14.64 10.64 -11.38
N ASP A 74 -13.72 11.31 -10.68
CA ASP A 74 -12.44 10.71 -10.23
C ASP A 74 -12.55 10.07 -8.86
N ARG A 75 -13.75 9.97 -8.33
CA ARG A 75 -14.01 9.39 -7.02
C ARG A 75 -13.73 7.88 -7.06
N VAL A 76 -12.88 7.42 -6.14
CA VAL A 76 -12.55 6.00 -5.99
C VAL A 76 -12.77 5.57 -4.56
N ARG A 77 -13.15 4.30 -4.39
CA ARG A 77 -13.20 3.67 -3.08
C ARG A 77 -11.89 2.94 -2.87
N LEU A 78 -11.12 3.40 -1.89
CA LEU A 78 -9.82 2.84 -1.56
C LEU A 78 -9.97 1.85 -0.42
N SER A 79 -9.52 0.62 -0.64
CA SER A 79 -9.48 -0.41 0.39
C SER A 79 -8.03 -0.70 0.73
N ALA A 80 -7.70 -0.69 2.02
CA ALA A 80 -6.34 -0.91 2.49
C ALA A 80 -6.27 -2.15 3.37
N TRP A 81 -5.20 -2.92 3.18
CA TRP A 81 -4.95 -4.18 3.87
C TRP A 81 -3.59 -4.16 4.56
N LEU A 82 -3.52 -4.73 5.75
CA LEU A 82 -2.26 -4.98 6.45
C LEU A 82 -1.77 -6.37 6.06
N VAL A 83 -0.50 -6.49 5.69
CA VAL A 83 0.13 -7.75 5.30
C VAL A 83 1.29 -8.01 6.26
N SER A 84 1.19 -9.08 7.04
CA SER A 84 2.17 -9.39 8.09
C SER A 84 3.20 -10.46 7.70
N ASP A 85 2.98 -11.17 6.59
CA ASP A 85 3.92 -12.18 6.12
C ASP A 85 3.88 -12.32 4.59
N TRP A 86 5.05 -12.46 4.01
CA TRP A 86 5.24 -12.61 2.57
C TRP A 86 6.54 -13.33 2.28
N ARG A 87 6.69 -13.80 1.04
CA ARG A 87 7.92 -14.43 0.57
C ARG A 87 8.67 -13.48 -0.34
N HIS A 88 9.99 -13.57 -0.32
CA HIS A 88 10.95 -12.76 -1.06
C HIS A 88 11.08 -11.34 -0.51
N GLU A 89 12.27 -10.80 -0.59
CA GLU A 89 12.53 -9.42 -0.17
C GLU A 89 11.95 -8.46 -1.21
N PRO A 90 11.22 -7.42 -0.80
CA PRO A 90 10.66 -6.46 -1.74
C PRO A 90 11.73 -5.73 -2.56
N THR A 91 11.47 -5.59 -3.86
CA THR A 91 12.28 -4.83 -4.78
C THR A 91 11.39 -3.89 -5.58
N ASN A 92 11.95 -2.81 -6.12
CA ASN A 92 11.20 -1.92 -7.00
C ASN A 92 11.17 -2.53 -8.41
N ALA A 93 10.11 -3.29 -8.70
CA ALA A 93 9.94 -3.96 -10.00
C ALA A 93 9.08 -3.15 -10.98
N ALA A 94 8.64 -1.96 -10.59
CA ALA A 94 7.86 -1.06 -11.44
C ALA A 94 8.48 0.36 -11.42
N PRO A 95 9.74 0.51 -11.90
CA PRO A 95 10.45 1.79 -11.81
C PRO A 95 9.80 2.92 -12.61
N GLU A 96 8.97 2.60 -13.60
CA GLU A 96 8.20 3.58 -14.35
C GLU A 96 7.03 4.17 -13.53
N GLU A 97 6.59 3.46 -12.50
CA GLU A 97 5.52 3.93 -11.61
C GLU A 97 6.06 4.53 -10.33
N HIS A 98 7.14 3.95 -9.81
CA HIS A 98 7.75 4.34 -8.55
C HIS A 98 9.25 4.55 -8.74
N ASP A 99 9.77 5.69 -8.35
CA ASP A 99 11.20 5.95 -8.45
C ASP A 99 11.99 5.46 -7.24
N GLU A 100 11.29 5.09 -6.14
CA GLU A 100 11.94 4.59 -4.92
C GLU A 100 10.96 3.74 -4.12
N ILE A 101 11.49 2.77 -3.37
CA ILE A 101 10.76 2.10 -2.29
C ILE A 101 11.58 2.25 -1.01
N ARG A 102 10.92 2.37 0.14
CA ARG A 102 11.62 2.55 1.41
C ARG A 102 10.77 2.09 2.58
N TRP A 103 11.43 1.53 3.59
CA TRP A 103 10.82 1.21 4.87
C TRP A 103 10.78 2.45 5.76
N PHE A 104 9.63 2.72 6.35
CA PHE A 104 9.45 3.84 7.28
C PHE A 104 8.96 3.33 8.63
N PRO A 105 9.53 3.80 9.75
CA PRO A 105 8.91 3.56 11.05
C PRO A 105 7.48 4.09 11.04
N VAL A 106 6.54 3.34 11.62
CA VAL A 106 5.14 3.75 11.66
C VAL A 106 4.96 5.10 12.37
N ALA A 107 5.78 5.36 13.38
CA ALA A 107 5.76 6.62 14.12
C ALA A 107 6.28 7.82 13.31
N GLU A 108 6.92 7.58 12.17
CA GLU A 108 7.58 8.62 11.36
C GLU A 108 7.16 8.56 9.89
N LEU A 109 5.89 8.23 9.63
CA LEU A 109 5.38 8.17 8.27
C LEU A 109 5.38 9.56 7.62
N PRO A 110 5.84 9.65 6.35
CA PRO A 110 5.69 10.90 5.60
C PRO A 110 4.21 11.10 5.23
N PRO A 111 3.82 12.28 4.75
CA PRO A 111 2.48 12.46 4.20
C PRO A 111 2.25 11.48 3.03
N LEU A 112 1.12 10.79 3.06
CA LEU A 112 0.72 9.86 2.01
C LEU A 112 -0.21 10.56 1.03
N ALA A 113 -0.37 9.97 -0.17
CA ALA A 113 -1.28 10.47 -1.20
C ALA A 113 -2.70 10.69 -0.64
N HIS A 114 -3.12 9.79 0.27
CA HIS A 114 -4.39 9.93 0.99
C HIS A 114 -4.08 9.97 2.49
N GLY A 115 -4.16 11.16 3.08
CA GLY A 115 -3.72 11.40 4.46
C GLY A 115 -4.39 10.51 5.51
N LEU A 116 -5.66 10.13 5.30
CA LEU A 116 -6.38 9.25 6.23
C LEU A 116 -5.76 7.86 6.32
N LEU A 117 -5.05 7.41 5.31
CA LEU A 117 -4.33 6.12 5.36
C LEU A 117 -3.24 6.13 6.42
N GLY A 118 -2.50 7.22 6.54
CA GLY A 118 -1.47 7.36 7.56
C GLY A 118 -2.04 7.24 8.96
N ILE A 119 -3.18 7.89 9.20
CA ILE A 119 -3.87 7.84 10.49
C ILE A 119 -4.33 6.40 10.78
N ALA A 120 -4.95 5.74 9.80
CA ALA A 120 -5.42 4.36 9.96
C ALA A 120 -4.26 3.39 10.25
N LEU A 121 -3.12 3.56 9.59
CA LEU A 121 -1.92 2.77 9.84
C LEU A 121 -1.40 2.96 11.25
N MET A 122 -1.29 4.20 11.70
CA MET A 122 -0.83 4.50 13.05
C MET A 122 -1.74 3.89 14.11
N ASP A 123 -3.06 3.99 13.92
CA ASP A 123 -4.03 3.43 14.84
C ASP A 123 -3.94 1.90 14.91
N ALA A 124 -3.89 1.24 13.75
CA ALA A 124 -3.87 -0.22 13.69
C ALA A 124 -2.56 -0.82 14.21
N ILE A 125 -1.42 -0.26 13.78
CA ILE A 125 -0.09 -0.81 14.11
C ILE A 125 0.35 -0.35 15.49
N GLY A 126 0.03 0.89 15.87
CA GLY A 126 0.30 1.39 17.22
C GLY A 126 -0.36 0.54 18.30
N THR A 127 -1.56 0.05 18.05
CA THR A 127 -2.26 -0.87 18.94
C THR A 127 -1.55 -2.21 19.08
N HIS A 128 -0.96 -2.71 17.99
CA HIS A 128 -0.21 -3.97 18.00
C HIS A 128 1.16 -3.84 18.68
N LEU A 129 1.74 -2.64 18.69
CA LEU A 129 3.04 -2.39 19.33
C LEU A 129 2.93 -2.07 20.82
N ALA A 130 1.73 -1.77 21.25
CA ALA A 130 1.47 -1.54 22.67
C ALA A 130 1.30 -2.87 23.41
#